data_016c428b086beb0d10eae10b46faddd9
#
_entry.id   016c428b086beb0d10eae10b46faddd9
#
_cell.length_a   1.000
_cell.length_b   1.000
_cell.length_c   1.000
_cell.angle_alpha   90.00
_cell.angle_beta   90.00
_cell.angle_gamma   90.00
#
_symmetry.space_group_name_H-M   'P 1'
#
loop_
_entity.id
_entity.type
_entity.pdbx_description
1 polymer ?
#
loop_
_entity_poly.entity_id
_entity_poly.type
_entity_poly.pdbx_seq_one_letter_code
_entity_poly.pdbx_strand_id
1 'polypeptide(L)'
;TTGFDVSTSSFVDSFDVSGQERGPTDITFNNDGTKMFVSGQVGSDINEYTLSTGFDVSTASPVDSFATSGGTTEHYPHDLAFNADGTKMFVTGTFSDHVIEYTLTTGFDVSTASFVDSFSVSSQETEPTGLAFNDDGTKMFVLGCVSDNVNE
;
A
#
# COMPACT_ATOMS: atom_id res chain seq x y z
N THR A 1 22.89 -2.85 -13.87
CA THR A 1 21.99 -3.96 -13.52
C THR A 1 21.25 -4.45 -14.77
N THR A 2 21.14 -5.74 -14.96
CA THR A 2 20.21 -6.34 -15.91
C THR A 2 18.83 -6.43 -15.24
N GLY A 3 17.76 -5.99 -15.92
CA GLY A 3 16.43 -5.90 -15.31
C GLY A 3 15.96 -7.26 -14.74
N PHE A 4 15.38 -7.23 -13.54
CA PHE A 4 14.86 -8.40 -12.81
C PHE A 4 15.90 -9.51 -12.49
N ASP A 5 17.21 -9.16 -12.44
CA ASP A 5 18.27 -10.08 -12.05
C ASP A 5 18.89 -9.63 -10.72
N VAL A 6 18.43 -10.24 -9.62
CA VAL A 6 18.88 -9.90 -8.27
C VAL A 6 20.36 -10.22 -8.02
N SER A 7 20.96 -11.13 -8.83
CA SER A 7 22.40 -11.44 -8.73
C SER A 7 23.30 -10.28 -9.14
N THR A 8 22.74 -9.30 -9.86
CA THR A 8 23.44 -8.08 -10.30
C THR A 8 23.11 -6.86 -9.43
N SER A 9 22.31 -7.05 -8.38
CA SER A 9 21.88 -5.96 -7.52
C SER A 9 23.01 -5.47 -6.61
N SER A 10 23.01 -4.18 -6.35
CA SER A 10 23.89 -3.53 -5.37
C SER A 10 23.10 -2.50 -4.62
N PHE A 11 23.41 -2.30 -3.33
CA PHE A 11 22.84 -1.21 -2.55
C PHE A 11 23.22 0.13 -3.21
N VAL A 12 22.24 1.02 -3.34
CA VAL A 12 22.42 2.37 -3.90
C VAL A 12 22.20 3.41 -2.82
N ASP A 13 21.02 3.45 -2.23
CA ASP A 13 20.65 4.50 -1.29
C ASP A 13 19.54 4.05 -0.33
N SER A 14 19.24 4.88 0.69
CA SER A 14 18.16 4.67 1.64
C SER A 14 17.49 6.00 2.02
N PHE A 15 16.22 5.93 2.40
CA PHE A 15 15.46 7.03 2.98
C PHE A 15 14.82 6.57 4.30
N ASP A 16 14.98 7.37 5.35
CA ASP A 16 14.43 7.06 6.67
C ASP A 16 12.99 7.56 6.77
N VAL A 17 12.05 6.62 6.86
CA VAL A 17 10.60 6.89 7.01
C VAL A 17 10.15 7.00 8.48
N SER A 18 11.04 6.81 9.45
CA SER A 18 10.69 6.74 10.88
C SER A 18 10.10 8.03 11.45
N GLY A 19 10.27 9.14 10.73
CA GLY A 19 9.62 10.42 11.05
C GLY A 19 8.09 10.39 10.88
N GLN A 20 7.59 9.56 9.99
CA GLN A 20 6.17 9.37 9.68
C GLN A 20 5.68 8.02 10.20
N GLU A 21 6.39 6.92 9.92
CA GLU A 21 5.98 5.57 10.29
C GLU A 21 7.15 4.77 10.87
N ARG A 22 6.95 4.18 12.07
CA ARG A 22 7.96 3.38 12.77
C ARG A 22 7.78 1.88 12.63
N GLY A 23 6.64 1.46 12.09
CA GLY A 23 6.32 0.07 11.79
C GLY A 23 5.86 -0.08 10.35
N PRO A 24 6.69 0.30 9.33
CA PRO A 24 6.30 0.20 7.93
C PRO A 24 6.06 -1.26 7.53
N THR A 25 5.03 -1.51 6.75
CA THR A 25 4.58 -2.85 6.36
C THR A 25 4.64 -3.07 4.85
N ASP A 26 4.36 -2.04 4.06
CA ASP A 26 4.39 -2.12 2.62
C ASP A 26 4.93 -0.83 2.00
N ILE A 27 5.42 -0.95 0.77
CA ILE A 27 5.89 0.15 -0.05
C ILE A 27 5.38 -0.02 -1.49
N THR A 28 4.75 1.01 -2.03
CA THR A 28 4.37 1.03 -3.45
C THR A 28 4.67 2.38 -4.09
N PHE A 29 4.71 2.42 -5.43
CA PHE A 29 5.00 3.62 -6.20
C PHE A 29 3.89 3.87 -7.22
N ASN A 30 3.75 5.12 -7.64
CA ASN A 30 2.99 5.43 -8.85
C ASN A 30 3.80 5.01 -10.11
N ASN A 31 3.15 5.11 -11.27
CA ASN A 31 3.68 4.53 -12.52
C ASN A 31 5.04 5.07 -12.97
N ASP A 32 5.36 6.31 -12.66
CA ASP A 32 6.63 6.96 -13.06
C ASP A 32 7.64 7.07 -11.90
N GLY A 33 7.27 6.55 -10.72
CA GLY A 33 8.12 6.54 -9.52
C GLY A 33 8.29 7.90 -8.86
N THR A 34 7.55 8.92 -9.27
CA THR A 34 7.64 10.27 -8.66
C THR A 34 6.88 10.38 -7.34
N LYS A 35 6.06 9.38 -7.02
CA LYS A 35 5.38 9.22 -5.73
C LYS A 35 5.66 7.85 -5.14
N MET A 36 5.90 7.81 -3.85
CA MET A 36 6.07 6.61 -3.04
C MET A 36 5.06 6.63 -1.91
N PHE A 37 4.48 5.49 -1.61
CA PHE A 37 3.51 5.31 -0.53
C PHE A 37 4.02 4.24 0.42
N VAL A 38 3.92 4.51 1.71
CA VAL A 38 4.32 3.58 2.77
C VAL A 38 3.14 3.39 3.70
N SER A 39 2.68 2.16 3.86
CA SER A 39 1.72 1.79 4.89
C SER A 39 2.43 1.42 6.19
N GLY A 40 1.75 1.52 7.32
CA GLY A 40 2.34 1.10 8.57
C GLY A 40 1.39 0.97 9.74
N GLN A 41 1.80 0.11 10.67
CA GLN A 41 0.99 -0.30 11.80
C GLN A 41 0.99 0.71 12.95
N VAL A 42 2.05 1.49 13.12
CA VAL A 42 2.19 2.38 14.29
C VAL A 42 1.37 3.66 14.09
N GLY A 43 1.41 4.23 12.87
CA GLY A 43 0.57 5.36 12.49
C GLY A 43 -0.87 4.97 12.19
N SER A 44 -1.12 3.71 11.79
CA SER A 44 -2.39 3.26 11.21
C SER A 44 -2.77 4.12 10.00
N ASP A 45 -1.81 4.38 9.14
CA ASP A 45 -1.95 5.31 8.03
C ASP A 45 -1.18 4.86 6.77
N ILE A 46 -1.46 5.57 5.70
CA ILE A 46 -0.72 5.53 4.44
C ILE A 46 -0.01 6.87 4.29
N ASN A 47 1.30 6.84 4.24
CA ASN A 47 2.14 8.04 4.11
C ASN A 47 2.57 8.22 2.66
N GLU A 48 2.35 9.42 2.11
CA GLU A 48 2.72 9.81 0.75
C GLU A 48 4.02 10.62 0.76
N TYR A 49 4.91 10.27 -0.17
CA TYR A 49 6.17 10.98 -0.44
C TYR A 49 6.25 11.36 -1.91
N THR A 50 6.79 12.54 -2.21
CA THR A 50 7.22 12.91 -3.56
C THR A 50 8.70 12.65 -3.73
N LEU A 51 9.09 12.19 -4.93
CA LEU A 51 10.48 11.99 -5.34
C LEU A 51 10.80 12.95 -6.48
N SER A 52 11.83 13.78 -6.33
CA SER A 52 12.25 14.71 -7.39
C SER A 52 12.89 13.98 -8.59
N THR A 53 13.34 12.74 -8.38
CA THR A 53 13.77 11.82 -9.42
C THR A 53 13.02 10.50 -9.23
N GLY A 54 12.30 10.05 -10.26
CA GLY A 54 11.49 8.83 -10.19
C GLY A 54 12.29 7.61 -9.77
N PHE A 55 11.77 6.86 -8.79
CA PHE A 55 12.38 5.68 -8.17
C PHE A 55 13.74 5.91 -7.46
N ASP A 56 14.10 7.16 -7.20
CA ASP A 56 15.30 7.51 -6.42
C ASP A 56 14.88 7.93 -5.00
N VAL A 57 14.93 7.00 -4.07
CA VAL A 57 14.47 7.20 -2.69
C VAL A 57 15.28 8.26 -1.93
N SER A 58 16.52 8.56 -2.33
CA SER A 58 17.32 9.63 -1.72
C SER A 58 16.71 11.02 -1.93
N THR A 59 15.83 11.15 -2.93
CA THR A 59 15.14 12.40 -3.27
C THR A 59 13.73 12.49 -2.65
N ALA A 60 13.34 11.53 -1.82
CA ALA A 60 12.01 11.49 -1.22
C ALA A 60 11.79 12.61 -0.20
N SER A 61 10.57 13.11 -0.17
CA SER A 61 10.12 14.15 0.76
C SER A 61 8.68 13.85 1.17
N PRO A 62 8.33 13.79 2.47
CA PRO A 62 6.95 13.54 2.90
C PRO A 62 6.04 14.69 2.46
N VAL A 63 4.84 14.35 2.01
CA VAL A 63 3.85 15.31 1.50
C VAL A 63 2.59 15.26 2.34
N ASP A 64 2.00 14.06 2.48
CA ASP A 64 0.70 13.89 3.07
C ASP A 64 0.57 12.52 3.75
N SER A 65 -0.51 12.33 4.50
CA SER A 65 -0.87 11.03 5.06
C SER A 65 -2.39 10.84 5.10
N PHE A 66 -2.83 9.60 5.04
CA PHE A 66 -4.24 9.22 5.15
C PHE A 66 -4.42 8.17 6.25
N ALA A 67 -5.19 8.51 7.31
CA ALA A 67 -5.47 7.59 8.40
C ALA A 67 -6.48 6.51 7.98
N THR A 68 -6.10 5.26 8.01
CA THR A 68 -6.97 4.12 7.68
C THR A 68 -7.99 3.83 8.79
N SER A 69 -7.73 4.30 10.02
CA SER A 69 -8.62 4.17 11.17
C SER A 69 -9.80 5.15 11.20
N GLY A 70 -9.80 6.15 10.31
CA GLY A 70 -10.78 7.25 10.30
C GLY A 70 -12.02 6.97 9.44
N GLY A 71 -12.92 6.06 9.84
CA GLY A 71 -14.14 5.73 9.08
C GLY A 71 -14.18 4.30 8.56
N THR A 72 -13.07 3.61 8.62
CA THR A 72 -12.91 2.17 8.52
C THR A 72 -12.24 1.67 9.79
N THR A 73 -12.29 0.39 10.06
CA THR A 73 -11.74 -0.18 11.30
C THR A 73 -10.35 -0.77 11.12
N GLU A 74 -9.62 -0.43 10.01
CA GLU A 74 -8.27 -0.97 9.82
C GLU A 74 -7.24 -0.15 10.60
N HIS A 75 -6.72 -0.76 11.66
CA HIS A 75 -5.69 -0.16 12.52
C HIS A 75 -4.28 -0.71 12.25
N TYR A 76 -4.17 -1.80 11.50
CA TYR A 76 -2.88 -2.43 11.18
C TYR A 76 -2.80 -2.72 9.68
N PRO A 77 -2.71 -1.67 8.82
CA PRO A 77 -2.57 -1.89 7.38
C PRO A 77 -1.27 -2.64 7.08
N HIS A 78 -1.37 -3.65 6.23
CA HIS A 78 -0.24 -4.50 5.86
C HIS A 78 0.14 -4.37 4.40
N ASP A 79 -0.83 -4.20 3.51
CA ASP A 79 -0.58 -4.12 2.08
C ASP A 79 -1.48 -3.08 1.42
N LEU A 80 -0.99 -2.47 0.37
CA LEU A 80 -1.56 -1.33 -0.33
C LEU A 80 -1.45 -1.51 -1.84
N ALA A 81 -2.57 -1.42 -2.54
CA ALA A 81 -2.60 -1.44 -4.01
C ALA A 81 -3.35 -0.23 -4.57
N PHE A 82 -2.92 0.23 -5.76
CA PHE A 82 -3.64 1.21 -6.55
C PHE A 82 -4.11 0.60 -7.86
N ASN A 83 -5.19 1.14 -8.42
CA ASN A 83 -5.50 0.90 -9.83
C ASN A 83 -4.53 1.71 -10.73
N ALA A 84 -4.58 1.45 -12.04
CA ALA A 84 -3.61 1.97 -13.00
C ALA A 84 -3.49 3.50 -13.05
N ASP A 85 -4.56 4.24 -12.78
CA ASP A 85 -4.56 5.71 -12.79
C ASP A 85 -4.52 6.34 -11.38
N GLY A 86 -4.43 5.51 -10.33
CA GLY A 86 -4.34 5.94 -8.95
C GLY A 86 -5.63 6.53 -8.37
N THR A 87 -6.75 6.42 -9.08
CA THR A 87 -8.06 6.94 -8.60
C THR A 87 -8.74 6.01 -7.61
N LYS A 88 -8.25 4.78 -7.46
CA LYS A 88 -8.67 3.82 -6.46
C LYS A 88 -7.47 3.32 -5.67
N MET A 89 -7.65 3.20 -4.38
CA MET A 89 -6.70 2.65 -3.42
C MET A 89 -7.38 1.54 -2.66
N PHE A 90 -6.67 0.43 -2.49
CA PHE A 90 -7.13 -0.74 -1.75
C PHE A 90 -6.15 -1.01 -0.63
N VAL A 91 -6.67 -1.25 0.57
CA VAL A 91 -5.87 -1.53 1.77
C VAL A 91 -6.38 -2.81 2.41
N THR A 92 -5.47 -3.67 2.83
CA THR A 92 -5.78 -4.81 3.69
C THR A 92 -4.88 -4.82 4.91
N GLY A 93 -5.33 -5.48 5.97
CA GLY A 93 -4.55 -5.58 7.20
C GLY A 93 -5.19 -6.53 8.21
N THR A 94 -4.49 -6.77 9.30
CA THR A 94 -4.79 -7.85 10.24
C THR A 94 -5.80 -7.48 11.34
N PHE A 95 -6.37 -6.29 11.32
CA PHE A 95 -7.32 -5.89 12.35
C PHE A 95 -8.78 -6.10 11.93
N SER A 96 -9.12 -5.78 10.68
CA SER A 96 -10.49 -5.78 10.21
C SER A 96 -10.89 -7.04 9.43
N ASP A 97 -9.92 -7.84 8.97
CA ASP A 97 -10.11 -8.98 8.07
C ASP A 97 -10.84 -8.59 6.77
N HIS A 98 -10.60 -7.38 6.27
CA HIS A 98 -11.24 -6.84 5.07
C HIS A 98 -10.21 -6.36 4.05
N VAL A 99 -10.62 -6.36 2.80
CA VAL A 99 -10.07 -5.48 1.77
C VAL A 99 -10.95 -4.25 1.68
N ILE A 100 -10.37 -3.08 1.86
CA ILE A 100 -11.08 -1.80 1.94
C ILE A 100 -10.77 -0.98 0.70
N GLU A 101 -11.82 -0.49 0.03
CA GLU A 101 -11.72 0.36 -1.16
C GLU A 101 -11.91 1.83 -0.81
N TYR A 102 -11.00 2.66 -1.32
CA TYR A 102 -11.10 4.11 -1.30
C TYR A 102 -11.08 4.66 -2.73
N THR A 103 -11.82 5.75 -2.97
CA THR A 103 -11.70 6.57 -4.18
C THR A 103 -10.88 7.81 -3.88
N LEU A 104 -10.02 8.20 -4.83
CA LEU A 104 -9.21 9.40 -4.77
C LEU A 104 -9.70 10.37 -5.86
N THR A 105 -10.04 11.60 -5.49
CA THR A 105 -10.48 12.60 -6.48
C THR A 105 -9.33 13.12 -7.33
N THR A 106 -8.10 12.98 -6.84
CA THR A 106 -6.86 13.18 -7.60
C THR A 106 -6.05 11.89 -7.53
N GLY A 107 -5.73 11.32 -8.68
CA GLY A 107 -4.99 10.04 -8.74
C GLY A 107 -3.65 10.11 -8.00
N PHE A 108 -3.37 9.10 -7.17
CA PHE A 108 -2.15 9.03 -6.36
C PHE A 108 -1.96 10.21 -5.38
N ASP A 109 -3.06 10.77 -4.85
CA ASP A 109 -3.05 11.81 -3.82
C ASP A 109 -3.90 11.32 -2.65
N VAL A 110 -3.24 10.77 -1.62
CA VAL A 110 -3.92 10.12 -0.50
C VAL A 110 -4.73 11.09 0.35
N SER A 111 -4.42 12.39 0.32
CA SER A 111 -5.21 13.41 1.02
C SER A 111 -6.63 13.54 0.48
N THR A 112 -6.86 13.07 -0.75
CA THR A 112 -8.18 13.11 -1.42
C THR A 112 -8.96 11.82 -1.28
N ALA A 113 -8.46 10.84 -0.51
CA ALA A 113 -9.08 9.54 -0.36
C ALA A 113 -10.40 9.61 0.43
N SER A 114 -11.37 8.86 -0.04
CA SER A 114 -12.68 8.69 0.62
C SER A 114 -13.11 7.24 0.58
N PHE A 115 -13.60 6.71 1.70
CA PHE A 115 -14.12 5.34 1.77
C PHE A 115 -15.25 5.10 0.77
N VAL A 116 -15.23 3.94 0.12
CA VAL A 116 -16.28 3.50 -0.81
C VAL A 116 -16.99 2.28 -0.26
N ASP A 117 -16.24 1.19 -0.06
CA ASP A 117 -16.79 -0.10 0.34
C ASP A 117 -15.71 -0.97 1.00
N SER A 118 -16.10 -2.12 1.53
CA SER A 118 -15.19 -3.11 2.06
C SER A 118 -15.71 -4.52 1.82
N PHE A 119 -14.81 -5.45 1.57
CA PHE A 119 -15.11 -6.86 1.39
C PHE A 119 -14.45 -7.68 2.50
N SER A 120 -15.26 -8.43 3.28
CA SER A 120 -14.73 -9.32 4.32
C SER A 120 -14.10 -10.56 3.71
N VAL A 121 -12.87 -10.83 4.10
CA VAL A 121 -12.12 -12.03 3.75
C VAL A 121 -12.00 -13.01 4.94
N SER A 122 -12.64 -12.71 6.07
CA SER A 122 -12.51 -13.45 7.33
C SER A 122 -12.88 -14.94 7.25
N SER A 123 -13.70 -15.33 6.26
CA SER A 123 -14.02 -16.75 6.04
C SER A 123 -12.91 -17.52 5.32
N GLN A 124 -11.97 -16.83 4.68
CA GLN A 124 -10.81 -17.37 3.97
C GLN A 124 -9.52 -17.12 4.75
N GLU A 125 -9.36 -15.91 5.30
CA GLU A 125 -8.16 -15.47 6.00
C GLU A 125 -8.53 -14.46 7.10
N THR A 126 -8.06 -14.69 8.31
CA THR A 126 -8.31 -13.83 9.48
C THR A 126 -7.13 -12.90 9.81
N GLU A 127 -6.02 -13.04 9.15
CA GLU A 127 -4.87 -12.13 9.26
C GLU A 127 -4.30 -11.86 7.85
N PRO A 128 -5.05 -11.13 6.98
CA PRO A 128 -4.59 -10.83 5.64
C PRO A 128 -3.40 -9.87 5.66
N THR A 129 -2.34 -10.24 4.93
CA THR A 129 -1.08 -9.50 4.89
C THR A 129 -0.60 -9.17 3.49
N GLY A 130 -1.26 -9.71 2.46
CA GLY A 130 -0.91 -9.44 1.07
C GLY A 130 -2.14 -9.33 0.17
N LEU A 131 -2.08 -8.40 -0.77
CA LEU A 131 -3.15 -8.06 -1.70
C LEU A 131 -2.58 -7.85 -3.11
N ALA A 132 -3.19 -8.48 -4.09
CA ALA A 132 -2.86 -8.23 -5.49
C ALA A 132 -4.10 -8.23 -6.35
N PHE A 133 -4.05 -7.49 -7.45
CA PHE A 133 -5.05 -7.52 -8.52
C PHE A 133 -4.40 -7.96 -9.83
N ASN A 134 -5.19 -8.56 -10.72
CA ASN A 134 -4.77 -8.70 -12.11
C ASN A 134 -4.84 -7.33 -12.83
N ASP A 135 -4.24 -7.25 -14.03
CA ASP A 135 -4.05 -5.99 -14.75
C ASP A 135 -5.36 -5.23 -15.05
N ASP A 136 -6.47 -5.94 -15.24
CA ASP A 136 -7.77 -5.33 -15.52
C ASP A 136 -8.68 -5.15 -14.28
N GLY A 137 -8.18 -5.52 -13.09
CA GLY A 137 -8.89 -5.38 -11.82
C GLY A 137 -10.09 -6.29 -11.64
N THR A 138 -10.26 -7.30 -12.50
CA THR A 138 -11.41 -8.24 -12.40
C THR A 138 -11.19 -9.37 -11.41
N LYS A 139 -9.95 -9.55 -10.95
CA LYS A 139 -9.56 -10.55 -9.95
C LYS A 139 -8.75 -9.90 -8.84
N MET A 140 -9.09 -10.27 -7.64
CA MET A 140 -8.40 -9.91 -6.41
C MET A 140 -7.82 -11.17 -5.76
N PHE A 141 -6.59 -11.08 -5.30
CA PHE A 141 -5.90 -12.16 -4.60
C PHE A 141 -5.50 -11.68 -3.23
N VAL A 142 -5.81 -12.47 -2.21
CA VAL A 142 -5.47 -12.19 -0.83
C VAL A 142 -4.70 -13.37 -0.25
N LEU A 143 -3.64 -13.06 0.47
CA LEU A 143 -2.92 -14.04 1.29
C LEU A 143 -2.75 -13.50 2.72
N GLY A 144 -2.52 -14.40 3.66
CA GLY A 144 -2.24 -14.03 5.04
C GLY A 144 -1.46 -15.11 5.77
N CYS A 145 -1.32 -14.98 7.08
CA CYS A 145 -0.44 -15.84 7.86
C CYS A 145 -1.18 -16.91 8.67
N VAL A 146 -2.48 -17.06 8.53
CA VAL A 146 -3.26 -18.07 9.27
C VAL A 146 -3.70 -19.25 8.39
N SER A 147 -4.22 -18.97 7.20
CA SER A 147 -4.75 -20.03 6.32
C SER A 147 -3.69 -20.69 5.43
N ASP A 148 -2.50 -20.09 5.30
CA ASP A 148 -1.42 -20.51 4.38
C ASP A 148 -1.88 -20.66 2.91
N ASN A 149 -2.93 -19.96 2.51
CA ASN A 149 -3.52 -20.01 1.18
C ASN A 149 -3.40 -18.68 0.44
N VAL A 150 -3.37 -18.75 -0.89
CA VAL A 150 -3.71 -17.63 -1.76
C VAL A 150 -5.18 -17.80 -2.14
N ASN A 151 -6.01 -16.83 -1.78
CA ASN A 151 -7.44 -16.83 -2.03
C ASN A 151 -7.76 -15.88 -3.21
N GLU A 152 -8.60 -16.32 -4.16
CA GLU A 152 -9.10 -15.56 -5.32
C GLU A 152 -10.58 -15.20 -5.11
#